data_38e1a0d9ec50f9deb4965e95ca52027c
#
_entry.id   38e1a0d9ec50f9deb4965e95ca52027c
#
_cell.length_a   1.000
_cell.length_b   1.000
_cell.length_c   1.000
_cell.angle_alpha   90.00
_cell.angle_beta   90.00
_cell.angle_gamma   90.00
#
_symmetry.space_group_name_H-M   'P 1'
#
loop_
_entity.id
_entity.type
_entity.pdbx_description
1 polymer ?
#
loop_
_entity_poly.entity_id
_entity_poly.type
_entity_poly.pdbx_seq_one_letter_code
_entity_poly.pdbx_strand_id
1 'polypeptide(L)'
;LFKNDKDINTKVNTAIVLPDESLCTYLLRSFPPGTLSSKKTSDNSDDGLKINITMGYPMSNTPLTSLIKAIINLEHKARTTEKEGYSFFYTDILELLAHPLLRKFEPKLVDVLSYMTNNEHKYIIPRDEIINRCGDNSIECYFPLFDDASKTFDTIADLLKRIESKAVDDILLKSFIKKYRQSLFLIQDLCAKHEIFLDKDTLTHMMHKLASNETVNFEGLPLMGVQIMGVLETRALDFENVIILSMNEKVYPKKLFRKSLIPYELRQGYKITTPDVQESIFAYYFYRLLTRAKRVFFVYDSRSGEGKSEMSRYLYQIKNIFSKTFGNKLSEIQYTFDISQPKERLFEIPKINDTDKGKIVQKDDAILQQLRKYTTQPVDGNKQYFSASAINKYI
;
A
#
# COMPACT_ATOMS: atom_id res chain seq x y z
N LEU A 1 8.14 25.15 3.30
CA LEU A 1 8.93 24.93 4.51
C LEU A 1 10.38 24.59 4.18
N PHE A 2 10.61 23.75 3.17
CA PHE A 2 11.93 23.17 2.88
C PHE A 2 12.77 23.95 1.85
N LYS A 3 12.26 25.02 1.25
CA LYS A 3 12.94 25.73 0.14
C LYS A 3 14.14 26.61 0.55
N ASN A 4 14.31 26.96 1.83
CA ASN A 4 15.27 27.97 2.23
C ASN A 4 16.34 27.55 3.25
N ASP A 5 16.33 26.33 3.79
CA ASP A 5 17.29 25.89 4.78
C ASP A 5 18.28 24.86 4.19
N LYS A 6 19.47 25.31 3.81
CA LYS A 6 20.58 24.43 3.37
C LYS A 6 21.08 23.47 4.45
N ASP A 7 20.73 23.73 5.72
CA ASP A 7 21.15 22.90 6.87
C ASP A 7 20.28 21.68 7.14
N ILE A 8 19.18 21.48 6.39
CA ILE A 8 18.22 20.38 6.64
C ILE A 8 18.84 19.00 6.39
N ASN A 9 19.81 18.93 5.48
CA ASN A 9 20.45 17.66 5.09
C ASN A 9 21.54 17.17 6.04
N THR A 10 22.05 18.02 6.93
CA THR A 10 23.22 17.73 7.77
C THR A 10 22.88 17.50 9.24
N LYS A 11 21.73 17.98 9.71
CA LYS A 11 21.30 17.85 11.11
C LYS A 11 19.92 17.25 11.22
N VAL A 12 19.70 16.43 12.25
CA VAL A 12 18.39 15.84 12.61
C VAL A 12 17.51 16.94 13.22
N ASN A 13 17.03 17.86 12.39
CA ASN A 13 16.30 19.02 12.90
C ASN A 13 14.79 18.93 12.66
N THR A 14 14.33 18.02 11.79
CA THR A 14 12.92 17.95 11.41
C THR A 14 12.39 16.54 11.54
N ALA A 15 11.27 16.40 12.25
CA ALA A 15 10.52 15.16 12.35
C ALA A 15 9.12 15.32 11.74
N ILE A 16 8.71 14.33 10.97
CA ILE A 16 7.33 14.12 10.54
C ILE A 16 6.81 12.91 11.32
N VAL A 17 5.86 13.15 12.20
CA VAL A 17 5.31 12.13 13.09
C VAL A 17 3.99 11.65 12.52
N LEU A 18 3.86 10.33 12.36
CA LEU A 18 2.68 9.65 11.83
C LEU A 18 2.01 8.84 12.93
N PRO A 19 0.95 9.33 13.58
CA PRO A 19 0.14 8.52 14.49
C PRO A 19 -0.55 7.35 13.79
N ASP A 20 -0.87 7.53 12.51
CA ASP A 20 -1.32 6.47 11.61
C ASP A 20 -0.21 6.16 10.61
N GLU A 21 0.47 5.03 10.83
CA GLU A 21 1.61 4.59 10.01
C GLU A 21 1.21 4.26 8.57
N SER A 22 -0.08 3.98 8.32
CA SER A 22 -0.58 3.69 6.96
C SER A 22 -0.40 4.86 6.00
N LEU A 23 -0.32 6.09 6.53
CA LEU A 23 -0.11 7.31 5.75
C LEU A 23 1.32 7.45 5.20
N CYS A 24 2.28 6.65 5.66
CA CYS A 24 3.67 6.74 5.22
C CYS A 24 3.80 6.67 3.70
N THR A 25 3.12 5.73 3.06
CA THR A 25 3.17 5.56 1.60
C THR A 25 2.58 6.76 0.86
N TYR A 26 1.48 7.32 1.35
CA TYR A 26 0.86 8.51 0.75
C TYR A 26 1.73 9.75 0.93
N LEU A 27 2.34 9.89 2.10
CA LEU A 27 3.29 10.96 2.38
C LEU A 27 4.49 10.91 1.42
N LEU A 28 5.10 9.73 1.23
CA LEU A 28 6.24 9.56 0.32
C LEU A 28 5.87 9.91 -1.12
N ARG A 29 4.66 9.57 -1.57
CA ARG A 29 4.18 9.92 -2.91
C ARG A 29 3.81 11.39 -3.07
N SER A 30 3.60 12.12 -1.98
CA SER A 30 3.26 13.55 -2.01
C SER A 30 4.47 14.45 -2.23
N PHE A 31 5.69 13.95 -2.04
CA PHE A 31 6.88 14.72 -2.34
C PHE A 31 7.00 14.94 -3.85
N PRO A 32 7.34 16.18 -4.29
CA PRO A 32 7.52 16.47 -5.70
C PRO A 32 8.62 15.58 -6.34
N PRO A 33 8.47 15.20 -7.61
CA PRO A 33 9.50 14.47 -8.33
C PRO A 33 10.83 15.21 -8.30
N GLY A 34 11.92 14.51 -8.02
CA GLY A 34 13.27 15.09 -7.91
C GLY A 34 13.61 15.68 -6.53
N THR A 35 12.64 15.80 -5.61
CA THR A 35 12.94 16.21 -4.23
C THR A 35 13.69 15.12 -3.47
N LEU A 36 13.35 13.86 -3.74
CA LEU A 36 14.00 12.68 -3.18
C LEU A 36 15.06 12.21 -4.16
N SER A 37 16.35 12.49 -3.88
CA SER A 37 17.43 12.01 -4.72
C SER A 37 17.67 10.52 -4.49
N SER A 38 17.42 9.70 -5.50
CA SER A 38 17.75 8.27 -5.52
C SER A 38 18.98 7.95 -6.38
N LYS A 39 19.57 8.93 -7.06
CA LYS A 39 20.74 8.71 -7.93
C LYS A 39 22.03 9.18 -7.24
N LYS A 40 22.91 8.22 -6.99
CA LYS A 40 24.33 8.48 -6.86
C LYS A 40 24.84 8.97 -8.23
N THR A 41 24.71 10.25 -8.51
CA THR A 41 25.48 10.87 -9.60
C THR A 41 26.89 11.09 -9.08
N SER A 42 27.87 10.81 -9.92
CA SER A 42 29.31 10.89 -9.64
C SER A 42 29.81 12.32 -9.29
N ASP A 43 28.98 13.32 -9.36
CA ASP A 43 29.26 14.66 -8.95
C ASP A 43 28.78 14.91 -7.52
N ASN A 44 29.67 15.38 -6.65
CA ASN A 44 29.50 15.60 -5.21
C ASN A 44 28.44 16.64 -4.80
N SER A 45 27.49 17.00 -5.63
CA SER A 45 26.33 17.83 -5.34
C SER A 45 25.07 16.98 -5.16
N ASP A 46 24.98 16.25 -4.04
CA ASP A 46 23.79 15.52 -3.61
C ASP A 46 22.79 16.54 -3.02
N ASP A 47 22.10 17.25 -3.89
CA ASP A 47 21.20 18.38 -3.57
C ASP A 47 19.77 17.90 -3.21
N GLY A 48 19.56 16.59 -3.07
CA GLY A 48 18.27 16.00 -2.74
C GLY A 48 18.00 15.95 -1.23
N LEU A 49 16.71 16.08 -0.86
CA LEU A 49 16.26 15.92 0.52
C LEU A 49 16.51 14.49 0.98
N LYS A 50 17.32 14.32 2.02
CA LYS A 50 17.55 13.02 2.67
C LYS A 50 16.42 12.75 3.63
N ILE A 51 15.83 11.56 3.51
CA ILE A 51 14.74 11.09 4.39
C ILE A 51 15.18 9.80 5.05
N ASN A 52 14.92 9.71 6.34
CA ASN A 52 15.03 8.47 7.10
C ASN A 52 13.65 8.05 7.60
N ILE A 53 13.28 6.80 7.38
CA ILE A 53 11.99 6.22 7.79
C ILE A 53 12.29 5.17 8.83
N THR A 54 11.79 5.38 10.05
CA THR A 54 11.99 4.44 11.17
C THR A 54 10.89 3.40 11.26
N MET A 55 9.73 3.68 10.66
CA MET A 55 8.61 2.75 10.62
C MET A 55 8.84 1.63 9.62
N GLY A 56 8.39 0.43 9.95
CA GLY A 56 8.40 -0.69 9.01
C GLY A 56 7.26 -0.58 7.99
N TYR A 57 7.51 -1.06 6.77
CA TYR A 57 6.45 -1.20 5.77
C TYR A 57 5.61 -2.44 6.09
N PRO A 58 4.28 -2.32 6.25
CA PRO A 58 3.42 -3.46 6.58
C PRO A 58 3.47 -4.52 5.48
N MET A 59 3.74 -5.76 5.85
CA MET A 59 3.85 -6.86 4.89
C MET A 59 2.52 -7.14 4.17
N SER A 60 1.39 -6.89 4.84
CA SER A 60 0.05 -7.00 4.25
C SER A 60 -0.15 -6.14 3.00
N ASN A 61 0.53 -5.00 2.91
CA ASN A 61 0.39 -4.04 1.81
C ASN A 61 1.41 -4.30 0.68
N THR A 62 2.21 -5.36 0.78
CA THR A 62 3.21 -5.66 -0.25
C THR A 62 2.60 -6.35 -1.46
N PRO A 63 3.13 -6.10 -2.67
CA PRO A 63 2.72 -6.84 -3.85
C PRO A 63 2.93 -8.36 -3.71
N LEU A 64 3.93 -8.78 -2.93
CA LEU A 64 4.20 -10.20 -2.67
C LEU A 64 3.02 -10.86 -1.93
N THR A 65 2.54 -10.23 -0.86
CA THR A 65 1.39 -10.75 -0.10
C THR A 65 0.11 -10.78 -0.93
N SER A 66 -0.11 -9.76 -1.78
CA SER A 66 -1.27 -9.75 -2.69
C SER A 66 -1.19 -10.85 -3.75
N LEU A 67 0.01 -11.18 -4.27
CA LEU A 67 0.19 -12.29 -5.19
C LEU A 67 -0.09 -13.63 -4.53
N ILE A 68 0.48 -13.87 -3.35
CA ILE A 68 0.25 -15.13 -2.61
C ILE A 68 -1.25 -15.28 -2.30
N LYS A 69 -1.92 -14.20 -1.91
CA LYS A 69 -3.36 -14.20 -1.69
C LYS A 69 -4.15 -14.54 -2.95
N ALA A 70 -3.78 -13.97 -4.09
CA ALA A 70 -4.43 -14.26 -5.37
C ALA A 70 -4.28 -15.74 -5.75
N ILE A 71 -3.08 -16.31 -5.55
CA ILE A 71 -2.80 -17.73 -5.82
C ILE A 71 -3.61 -18.66 -4.89
N ILE A 72 -3.68 -18.35 -3.61
CA ILE A 72 -4.47 -19.11 -2.65
C ILE A 72 -5.97 -19.03 -3.00
N ASN A 73 -6.45 -17.84 -3.33
CA ASN A 73 -7.85 -17.65 -3.75
C ASN A 73 -8.16 -18.42 -5.05
N LEU A 74 -7.22 -18.43 -6.00
CA LEU A 74 -7.38 -19.19 -7.25
C LEU A 74 -7.55 -20.69 -6.97
N GLU A 75 -6.74 -21.22 -6.08
CA GLU A 75 -6.81 -22.64 -5.71
C GLU A 75 -8.10 -22.97 -4.92
N HIS A 76 -8.53 -22.12 -4.00
CA HIS A 76 -9.80 -22.31 -3.28
C HIS A 76 -11.02 -22.36 -4.20
N LYS A 77 -10.97 -21.65 -5.34
CA LYS A 77 -12.02 -21.62 -6.35
C LYS A 77 -11.83 -22.67 -7.43
N ALA A 78 -10.72 -23.43 -7.41
CA ALA A 78 -10.45 -24.47 -8.38
C ALA A 78 -11.54 -25.54 -8.36
N ARG A 79 -11.91 -26.03 -9.54
CA ARG A 79 -12.92 -27.08 -9.73
C ARG A 79 -12.24 -28.35 -10.15
N THR A 80 -12.66 -29.46 -9.55
CA THR A 80 -12.21 -30.78 -9.96
C THR A 80 -13.27 -31.43 -10.82
N THR A 81 -12.89 -31.82 -12.03
CA THR A 81 -13.76 -32.54 -12.95
C THR A 81 -13.14 -33.90 -13.25
N GLU A 82 -13.93 -34.97 -13.26
CA GLU A 82 -13.43 -36.34 -13.51
C GLU A 82 -12.66 -36.50 -14.84
N LYS A 83 -12.99 -35.66 -15.84
CA LYS A 83 -12.38 -35.73 -17.20
C LYS A 83 -11.18 -34.81 -17.40
N GLU A 84 -11.15 -33.67 -16.73
CA GLU A 84 -10.17 -32.58 -17.00
C GLU A 84 -9.25 -32.29 -15.82
N GLY A 85 -9.42 -33.03 -14.70
CA GLY A 85 -8.65 -32.77 -13.47
C GLY A 85 -8.99 -31.40 -12.86
N TYR A 86 -7.99 -30.70 -12.36
CA TYR A 86 -8.15 -29.35 -11.77
C TYR A 86 -8.27 -28.29 -12.87
N SER A 87 -9.26 -27.45 -12.76
CA SER A 87 -9.55 -26.39 -13.71
C SER A 87 -9.92 -25.08 -13.00
N PHE A 88 -9.63 -23.96 -13.63
CA PHE A 88 -9.87 -22.63 -13.13
C PHE A 88 -10.87 -21.89 -14.01
N PHE A 89 -11.68 -21.04 -13.38
CA PHE A 89 -12.58 -20.18 -14.12
C PHE A 89 -11.81 -18.95 -14.66
N TYR A 90 -12.13 -18.48 -15.86
CA TYR A 90 -11.39 -17.42 -16.55
C TYR A 90 -11.32 -16.11 -15.74
N THR A 91 -12.38 -15.76 -14.96
CA THR A 91 -12.40 -14.54 -14.13
C THR A 91 -11.32 -14.57 -13.04
N ASP A 92 -11.07 -15.73 -12.45
CA ASP A 92 -10.07 -15.89 -11.40
C ASP A 92 -8.66 -15.82 -11.98
N ILE A 93 -8.48 -16.32 -13.22
CA ILE A 93 -7.23 -16.15 -13.97
C ILE A 93 -7.00 -14.69 -14.37
N LEU A 94 -8.04 -13.93 -14.74
CA LEU A 94 -7.91 -12.50 -15.02
C LEU A 94 -7.42 -11.70 -13.81
N GLU A 95 -7.85 -12.06 -12.60
CA GLU A 95 -7.34 -11.45 -11.37
C GLU A 95 -5.83 -11.67 -11.22
N LEU A 96 -5.36 -12.89 -11.47
CA LEU A 96 -3.93 -13.22 -11.45
C LEU A 96 -3.16 -12.51 -12.57
N LEU A 97 -3.71 -12.44 -13.79
CA LEU A 97 -3.12 -11.74 -14.95
C LEU A 97 -2.93 -10.24 -14.70
N ALA A 98 -3.84 -9.63 -13.95
CA ALA A 98 -3.75 -8.22 -13.62
C ALA A 98 -2.59 -7.91 -12.65
N HIS A 99 -2.04 -8.94 -11.99
CA HIS A 99 -1.07 -8.75 -10.93
C HIS A 99 0.30 -8.27 -11.44
N PRO A 100 0.86 -7.15 -10.92
CA PRO A 100 2.06 -6.52 -11.45
C PRO A 100 3.32 -7.39 -11.35
N LEU A 101 3.46 -8.21 -10.29
CA LEU A 101 4.61 -9.10 -10.15
C LEU A 101 4.58 -10.24 -11.17
N LEU A 102 3.40 -10.77 -11.50
CA LEU A 102 3.28 -11.80 -12.52
C LEU A 102 3.68 -11.24 -13.89
N ARG A 103 3.17 -10.08 -14.25
CA ARG A 103 3.53 -9.40 -15.50
C ARG A 103 5.02 -9.09 -15.61
N LYS A 104 5.65 -8.70 -14.49
CA LYS A 104 7.08 -8.37 -14.44
C LYS A 104 7.97 -9.61 -14.59
N PHE A 105 7.63 -10.71 -13.91
CA PHE A 105 8.52 -11.86 -13.78
C PHE A 105 8.15 -13.05 -14.65
N GLU A 106 6.89 -13.16 -15.10
CA GLU A 106 6.38 -14.28 -15.88
C GLU A 106 5.67 -13.82 -17.18
N PRO A 107 6.33 -13.08 -18.09
CA PRO A 107 5.69 -12.58 -19.29
C PRO A 107 5.14 -13.70 -20.17
N LYS A 108 5.86 -14.83 -20.31
CA LYS A 108 5.39 -15.99 -21.10
C LYS A 108 4.09 -16.56 -20.55
N LEU A 109 3.96 -16.68 -19.22
CA LEU A 109 2.74 -17.16 -18.59
C LEU A 109 1.58 -16.19 -18.85
N VAL A 110 1.85 -14.90 -18.76
CA VAL A 110 0.86 -13.85 -19.04
C VAL A 110 0.39 -13.94 -20.49
N ASP A 111 1.29 -14.14 -21.45
CA ASP A 111 0.95 -14.27 -22.87
C ASP A 111 0.08 -15.51 -23.14
N VAL A 112 0.45 -16.67 -22.57
CA VAL A 112 -0.33 -17.91 -22.70
C VAL A 112 -1.73 -17.75 -22.11
N LEU A 113 -1.84 -17.26 -20.90
CA LEU A 113 -3.14 -17.08 -20.24
C LEU A 113 -3.99 -16.02 -20.97
N SER A 114 -3.39 -14.94 -21.43
CA SER A 114 -4.09 -13.90 -22.21
C SER A 114 -4.60 -14.46 -23.53
N TYR A 115 -3.82 -15.31 -24.19
CA TYR A 115 -4.24 -15.97 -25.42
C TYR A 115 -5.42 -16.90 -25.18
N MET A 116 -5.39 -17.72 -24.13
CA MET A 116 -6.46 -18.66 -23.78
C MET A 116 -7.77 -17.93 -23.40
N THR A 117 -7.66 -16.79 -22.71
CA THR A 117 -8.84 -16.02 -22.27
C THR A 117 -9.40 -15.13 -23.36
N ASN A 118 -8.56 -14.39 -24.09
CA ASN A 118 -9.01 -13.35 -25.01
C ASN A 118 -9.19 -13.86 -26.47
N ASN A 119 -8.37 -14.82 -26.90
CA ASN A 119 -8.41 -15.34 -28.28
C ASN A 119 -9.22 -16.63 -28.39
N GLU A 120 -9.00 -17.58 -27.49
CA GLU A 120 -9.73 -18.84 -27.49
C GLU A 120 -11.06 -18.76 -26.73
N HIS A 121 -11.30 -17.68 -25.99
CA HIS A 121 -12.50 -17.45 -25.18
C HIS A 121 -12.87 -18.63 -24.26
N LYS A 122 -11.84 -19.25 -23.64
CA LYS A 122 -12.05 -20.36 -22.72
C LYS A 122 -12.60 -19.86 -21.39
N TYR A 123 -13.77 -20.37 -21.00
CA TYR A 123 -14.38 -20.06 -19.72
C TYR A 123 -13.80 -20.90 -18.57
N ILE A 124 -13.41 -22.13 -18.89
CA ILE A 124 -12.79 -23.08 -17.95
C ILE A 124 -11.44 -23.47 -18.56
N ILE A 125 -10.38 -23.30 -17.79
CA ILE A 125 -9.01 -23.52 -18.23
C ILE A 125 -8.38 -24.62 -17.36
N PRO A 126 -8.08 -25.80 -17.95
CA PRO A 126 -7.44 -26.89 -17.22
C PRO A 126 -6.00 -26.51 -16.81
N ARG A 127 -5.62 -26.89 -15.59
CA ARG A 127 -4.28 -26.65 -15.03
C ARG A 127 -3.18 -27.22 -15.92
N ASP A 128 -3.35 -28.48 -16.33
CA ASP A 128 -2.34 -29.20 -17.11
C ASP A 128 -2.14 -28.57 -18.49
N GLU A 129 -3.18 -28.00 -19.08
CA GLU A 129 -3.07 -27.28 -20.35
C GLU A 129 -2.22 -26.00 -20.19
N ILE A 130 -2.36 -25.27 -19.09
CA ILE A 130 -1.53 -24.08 -18.81
C ILE A 130 -0.06 -24.48 -18.73
N ILE A 131 0.25 -25.53 -17.96
CA ILE A 131 1.62 -26.00 -17.75
C ILE A 131 2.25 -26.48 -19.05
N ASN A 132 1.51 -27.30 -19.80
CA ASN A 132 1.98 -27.84 -21.09
C ASN A 132 2.26 -26.74 -22.13
N ARG A 133 1.41 -25.73 -22.23
CA ARG A 133 1.59 -24.62 -23.16
C ARG A 133 2.75 -23.70 -22.77
N CYS A 134 3.01 -23.52 -21.50
CA CYS A 134 4.16 -22.74 -21.04
C CYS A 134 5.48 -23.48 -21.23
N GLY A 135 5.48 -24.82 -21.25
CA GLY A 135 6.67 -25.66 -21.41
C GLY A 135 7.67 -25.55 -20.26
N ASP A 136 7.23 -25.09 -19.11
CA ASP A 136 8.04 -24.89 -17.91
C ASP A 136 7.29 -25.40 -16.68
N ASN A 137 7.67 -26.59 -16.19
CA ASN A 137 7.01 -27.21 -15.03
C ASN A 137 7.16 -26.37 -13.76
N SER A 138 8.16 -25.52 -13.66
CA SER A 138 8.34 -24.68 -12.47
C SER A 138 7.26 -23.60 -12.30
N ILE A 139 6.38 -23.44 -13.31
CA ILE A 139 5.19 -22.57 -13.24
C ILE A 139 4.08 -23.17 -12.34
N GLU A 140 4.16 -24.45 -12.02
CA GLU A 140 3.20 -25.14 -11.13
C GLU A 140 3.00 -24.44 -9.79
N CYS A 141 4.01 -23.75 -9.29
CA CYS A 141 3.92 -22.96 -8.05
C CYS A 141 2.89 -21.82 -8.11
N TYR A 142 2.48 -21.37 -9.31
CA TYR A 142 1.40 -20.39 -9.46
C TYR A 142 0.01 -21.03 -9.52
N PHE A 143 -0.06 -22.33 -9.72
CA PHE A 143 -1.30 -23.13 -9.80
C PHE A 143 -1.22 -24.32 -8.83
N PRO A 144 -1.12 -24.03 -7.53
CA PRO A 144 -0.92 -25.08 -6.54
C PRO A 144 -2.15 -25.98 -6.40
N LEU A 145 -1.90 -27.19 -5.91
CA LEU A 145 -2.90 -28.13 -5.44
C LEU A 145 -2.62 -28.34 -3.96
N PHE A 146 -3.41 -27.73 -3.12
CA PHE A 146 -3.23 -27.83 -1.67
C PHE A 146 -4.05 -28.99 -1.12
N ASP A 147 -3.57 -30.21 -1.32
CA ASP A 147 -4.19 -31.39 -0.72
C ASP A 147 -3.85 -31.52 0.78
N ASP A 148 -2.68 -30.95 1.18
CA ASP A 148 -2.17 -31.02 2.55
C ASP A 148 -1.38 -29.74 2.89
N ALA A 149 -1.39 -29.38 4.18
CA ALA A 149 -0.65 -28.20 4.68
C ALA A 149 0.86 -28.28 4.37
N SER A 150 1.46 -29.47 4.43
CA SER A 150 2.88 -29.65 4.10
C SER A 150 3.18 -29.26 2.66
N LYS A 151 2.36 -29.72 1.71
CA LYS A 151 2.49 -29.35 0.29
C LYS A 151 2.29 -27.87 0.05
N THR A 152 1.40 -27.25 0.83
CA THR A 152 1.18 -25.80 0.78
C THR A 152 2.44 -25.02 1.14
N PHE A 153 3.14 -25.41 2.21
CA PHE A 153 4.40 -24.77 2.59
C PHE A 153 5.46 -24.90 1.50
N ASP A 154 5.63 -26.10 0.94
CA ASP A 154 6.63 -26.35 -0.10
C ASP A 154 6.32 -25.55 -1.37
N THR A 155 5.07 -25.51 -1.80
CA THR A 155 4.67 -24.77 -3.00
C THR A 155 4.89 -23.26 -2.82
N ILE A 156 4.54 -22.69 -1.65
CA ILE A 156 4.80 -21.29 -1.39
C ILE A 156 6.31 -21.01 -1.29
N ALA A 157 7.08 -21.92 -0.69
CA ALA A 157 8.53 -21.79 -0.65
C ALA A 157 9.15 -21.79 -2.04
N ASP A 158 8.67 -22.63 -2.96
CA ASP A 158 9.14 -22.69 -4.35
C ASP A 158 8.72 -21.45 -5.15
N LEU A 159 7.51 -20.93 -4.93
CA LEU A 159 7.08 -19.65 -5.46
C LEU A 159 8.03 -18.51 -5.03
N LEU A 160 8.34 -18.44 -3.75
CA LEU A 160 9.25 -17.43 -3.21
C LEU A 160 10.66 -17.55 -3.78
N LYS A 161 11.20 -18.78 -3.94
CA LYS A 161 12.50 -19.02 -4.58
C LYS A 161 12.50 -18.55 -6.04
N ARG A 162 11.41 -18.86 -6.77
CA ARG A 162 11.28 -18.47 -8.18
C ARG A 162 11.25 -16.95 -8.35
N ILE A 163 10.47 -16.25 -7.53
CA ILE A 163 10.41 -14.78 -7.56
C ILE A 163 11.77 -14.19 -7.18
N GLU A 164 12.43 -14.73 -6.16
CA GLU A 164 13.75 -14.28 -5.68
C GLU A 164 14.82 -14.40 -6.77
N SER A 165 14.83 -15.51 -7.52
CA SER A 165 15.79 -15.73 -8.62
C SER A 165 15.65 -14.71 -9.75
N LYS A 166 14.43 -14.19 -9.98
CA LYS A 166 14.15 -13.21 -11.01
C LYS A 166 14.23 -11.75 -10.53
N ALA A 167 14.14 -11.54 -9.21
CA ALA A 167 14.21 -10.21 -8.59
C ALA A 167 15.64 -9.77 -8.29
N VAL A 168 16.55 -9.79 -9.29
CA VAL A 168 17.98 -9.56 -9.08
C VAL A 168 18.28 -8.18 -8.49
N ASP A 169 17.63 -7.13 -9.00
CA ASP A 169 17.90 -5.73 -8.65
C ASP A 169 16.92 -5.13 -7.62
N ASP A 170 15.94 -5.90 -7.16
CA ASP A 170 14.89 -5.40 -6.26
C ASP A 170 15.19 -5.76 -4.80
N ILE A 171 16.01 -4.93 -4.15
CA ILE A 171 16.43 -5.13 -2.75
C ILE A 171 15.22 -5.20 -1.81
N LEU A 172 14.23 -4.33 -2.04
CA LEU A 172 13.04 -4.27 -1.19
C LEU A 172 12.21 -5.55 -1.30
N LEU A 173 12.00 -6.04 -2.52
CA LEU A 173 11.29 -7.30 -2.75
C LEU A 173 12.02 -8.49 -2.12
N LYS A 174 13.36 -8.53 -2.19
CA LYS A 174 14.17 -9.56 -1.50
C LYS A 174 13.98 -9.51 0.02
N SER A 175 13.90 -8.33 0.59
CA SER A 175 13.64 -8.15 2.03
C SER A 175 12.25 -8.69 2.41
N PHE A 176 11.22 -8.44 1.58
CA PHE A 176 9.88 -9.01 1.78
C PHE A 176 9.89 -10.54 1.67
N ILE A 177 10.56 -11.10 0.66
CA ILE A 177 10.69 -12.55 0.48
C ILE A 177 11.38 -13.20 1.68
N LYS A 178 12.49 -12.62 2.15
CA LYS A 178 13.21 -13.09 3.33
C LYS A 178 12.33 -13.13 4.57
N LYS A 179 11.58 -12.04 4.81
CA LYS A 179 10.68 -11.94 5.96
C LYS A 179 9.52 -12.93 5.87
N TYR A 180 8.93 -13.07 4.68
CA TYR A 180 7.84 -14.03 4.44
C TYR A 180 8.29 -15.46 4.65
N ARG A 181 9.51 -15.81 4.18
CA ARG A 181 10.11 -17.13 4.39
C ARG A 181 10.37 -17.41 5.87
N GLN A 182 10.83 -16.42 6.64
CA GLN A 182 11.01 -16.57 8.08
C GLN A 182 9.69 -16.87 8.78
N SER A 183 8.62 -16.17 8.41
CA SER A 183 7.28 -16.39 8.98
C SER A 183 6.71 -17.78 8.62
N LEU A 184 6.90 -18.21 7.37
CA LEU A 184 6.53 -19.58 6.94
C LEU A 184 7.26 -20.64 7.73
N PHE A 185 8.59 -20.52 7.84
CA PHE A 185 9.43 -21.46 8.57
C PHE A 185 9.00 -21.56 10.03
N LEU A 186 8.65 -20.44 10.67
CA LEU A 186 8.16 -20.44 12.06
C LEU A 186 6.89 -21.27 12.20
N ILE A 187 5.91 -21.13 11.29
CA ILE A 187 4.68 -21.93 11.34
C ILE A 187 5.00 -23.40 11.13
N GLN A 188 5.82 -23.71 10.13
CA GLN A 188 6.20 -25.08 9.80
C GLN A 188 6.92 -25.77 10.97
N ASP A 189 7.87 -25.07 11.62
CA ASP A 189 8.59 -25.58 12.79
C ASP A 189 7.67 -25.82 13.98
N LEU A 190 6.73 -24.91 14.24
CA LEU A 190 5.73 -25.09 15.29
C LEU A 190 4.81 -26.29 15.02
N CYS A 191 4.36 -26.44 13.78
CA CYS A 191 3.51 -27.59 13.40
C CYS A 191 4.27 -28.92 13.57
N ALA A 192 5.54 -28.95 13.15
CA ALA A 192 6.38 -30.16 13.28
C ALA A 192 6.69 -30.51 14.75
N LYS A 193 7.00 -29.51 15.58
CA LYS A 193 7.34 -29.74 17.00
C LYS A 193 6.18 -30.19 17.85
N HIS A 194 4.99 -29.76 17.52
CA HIS A 194 3.78 -30.03 18.32
C HIS A 194 2.83 -31.00 17.66
N GLU A 195 3.25 -31.63 16.54
CA GLU A 195 2.43 -32.55 15.75
C GLU A 195 1.04 -32.00 15.43
N ILE A 196 1.00 -30.70 15.10
CA ILE A 196 -0.25 -29.98 14.80
C ILE A 196 -0.57 -30.20 13.33
N PHE A 197 -1.70 -30.85 13.06
CA PHE A 197 -2.28 -30.93 11.71
C PHE A 197 -3.13 -29.69 11.48
N LEU A 198 -2.70 -28.83 10.56
CA LEU A 198 -3.46 -27.65 10.17
C LEU A 198 -4.33 -28.00 8.96
N ASP A 199 -5.59 -27.62 9.08
CA ASP A 199 -6.47 -27.54 7.93
C ASP A 199 -6.02 -26.37 7.01
N LYS A 200 -6.27 -26.49 5.72
CA LYS A 200 -5.91 -25.55 4.67
C LYS A 200 -6.43 -24.13 4.97
N ASP A 201 -7.69 -24.01 5.38
CA ASP A 201 -8.31 -22.72 5.66
C ASP A 201 -7.68 -22.09 6.89
N THR A 202 -7.37 -22.86 7.90
CA THR A 202 -6.67 -22.42 9.11
C THR A 202 -5.27 -21.93 8.78
N LEU A 203 -4.52 -22.66 7.95
CA LEU A 203 -3.20 -22.27 7.51
C LEU A 203 -3.24 -20.95 6.74
N THR A 204 -4.15 -20.81 5.79
CA THR A 204 -4.36 -19.59 5.02
C THR A 204 -4.66 -18.40 5.92
N HIS A 205 -5.55 -18.60 6.91
CA HIS A 205 -5.89 -17.56 7.88
C HIS A 205 -4.69 -17.15 8.74
N MET A 206 -3.90 -18.13 9.20
CA MET A 206 -2.67 -17.87 9.96
C MET A 206 -1.65 -17.08 9.13
N MET A 207 -1.45 -17.43 7.87
CA MET A 207 -0.55 -16.71 6.97
C MET A 207 -0.99 -15.26 6.76
N HIS A 208 -2.29 -15.03 6.57
CA HIS A 208 -2.83 -13.67 6.48
C HIS A 208 -2.60 -12.87 7.77
N LYS A 209 -2.84 -13.49 8.90
CA LYS A 209 -2.65 -12.85 10.21
C LYS A 209 -1.18 -12.52 10.47
N LEU A 210 -0.26 -13.40 10.11
CA LEU A 210 1.18 -13.12 10.20
C LEU A 210 1.58 -11.98 9.29
N ALA A 211 1.17 -12.01 8.01
CA ALA A 211 1.46 -10.92 7.08
C ALA A 211 0.89 -9.58 7.53
N SER A 212 -0.23 -9.55 8.26
CA SER A 212 -0.82 -8.31 8.79
C SER A 212 -0.08 -7.76 10.00
N ASN A 213 0.61 -8.61 10.75
CA ASN A 213 1.32 -8.21 11.98
C ASN A 213 2.81 -7.92 11.74
N GLU A 214 3.35 -8.41 10.63
CA GLU A 214 4.76 -8.26 10.32
C GLU A 214 5.04 -7.00 9.50
N THR A 215 6.17 -6.38 9.78
CA THR A 215 6.66 -5.21 9.05
C THR A 215 8.09 -5.45 8.56
N VAL A 216 8.43 -4.83 7.45
CA VAL A 216 9.80 -4.81 6.92
C VAL A 216 10.36 -3.42 7.08
N ASN A 217 11.46 -3.30 7.80
CA ASN A 217 12.11 -2.01 8.04
C ASN A 217 12.76 -1.50 6.75
N PHE A 218 12.64 -0.21 6.52
CA PHE A 218 13.40 0.46 5.47
C PHE A 218 14.87 0.55 5.89
N GLU A 219 15.77 0.24 4.96
CA GLU A 219 17.19 0.51 5.15
C GLU A 219 17.43 1.99 4.90
N GLY A 220 17.68 2.75 5.97
CA GLY A 220 17.96 4.18 5.94
C GLY A 220 19.25 4.50 6.68
N LEU A 221 19.79 5.69 6.45
CA LEU A 221 20.86 6.24 7.26
C LEU A 221 20.24 6.85 8.52
N PRO A 222 20.40 6.23 9.70
CA PRO A 222 19.82 6.76 10.91
C PRO A 222 20.35 8.17 11.19
N LEU A 223 19.45 9.04 11.66
CA LEU A 223 19.78 10.40 12.09
C LEU A 223 20.29 11.36 10.98
N MET A 224 20.03 11.08 9.72
CA MET A 224 20.33 12.00 8.62
C MET A 224 19.04 12.49 7.94
N GLY A 225 18.97 13.81 7.70
CA GLY A 225 17.86 14.44 6.99
C GLY A 225 16.55 14.49 7.78
N VAL A 226 15.43 14.49 7.07
CA VAL A 226 14.08 14.50 7.66
C VAL A 226 13.75 13.13 8.20
N GLN A 227 13.34 13.06 9.47
CA GLN A 227 12.94 11.82 10.11
C GLN A 227 11.42 11.61 9.98
N ILE A 228 10.99 10.53 9.35
CA ILE A 228 9.60 10.09 9.32
C ILE A 228 9.46 8.94 10.30
N MET A 229 8.63 9.12 11.32
CA MET A 229 8.56 8.17 12.44
C MET A 229 7.16 8.10 13.04
N GLY A 230 6.86 6.99 13.70
CA GLY A 230 5.68 6.84 14.54
C GLY A 230 5.82 7.60 15.87
N VAL A 231 4.74 7.64 16.65
CA VAL A 231 4.72 8.35 17.92
C VAL A 231 5.70 7.75 18.94
N LEU A 232 5.82 6.42 18.96
CA LEU A 232 6.66 5.72 19.92
C LEU A 232 8.16 5.90 19.66
N GLU A 233 8.55 6.06 18.41
CA GLU A 233 9.94 6.26 18.00
C GLU A 233 10.46 7.66 18.34
N THR A 234 9.56 8.61 18.60
CA THR A 234 9.95 9.98 19.04
C THR A 234 10.49 10.05 20.46
N ARG A 235 10.44 8.93 21.21
CA ARG A 235 10.88 8.90 22.61
C ARG A 235 12.35 9.33 22.75
N ALA A 236 12.57 10.22 23.72
CA ALA A 236 13.90 10.74 24.05
C ALA A 236 14.64 11.49 22.91
N LEU A 237 13.94 11.77 21.80
CA LEU A 237 14.49 12.57 20.72
C LEU A 237 13.96 14.00 20.79
N ASP A 238 14.81 14.94 20.41
CA ASP A 238 14.50 16.36 20.34
C ASP A 238 14.63 16.85 18.89
N PHE A 239 13.63 17.61 18.42
CA PHE A 239 13.60 18.16 17.08
C PHE A 239 13.28 19.65 17.15
N GLU A 240 13.87 20.42 16.24
CA GLU A 240 13.56 21.85 16.12
C GLU A 240 12.23 22.07 15.37
N ASN A 241 11.96 21.25 14.36
CA ASN A 241 10.75 21.31 13.59
C ASN A 241 9.99 20.00 13.72
N VAL A 242 8.74 20.07 14.12
CA VAL A 242 7.87 18.91 14.32
C VAL A 242 6.61 19.09 13.49
N ILE A 243 6.30 18.10 12.67
CA ILE A 243 5.07 18.03 11.88
C ILE A 243 4.34 16.79 12.31
N ILE A 244 3.14 16.92 12.88
CA ILE A 244 2.33 15.79 13.32
C ILE A 244 1.10 15.72 12.41
N LEU A 245 0.94 14.60 11.69
CA LEU A 245 -0.20 14.36 10.82
C LEU A 245 -1.32 13.65 11.57
N SER A 246 -2.53 13.68 11.00
CA SER A 246 -3.71 12.98 11.55
C SER A 246 -3.99 13.24 13.02
N MET A 247 -3.95 14.50 13.40
CA MET A 247 -4.26 14.93 14.78
C MET A 247 -5.79 14.94 15.03
N ASN A 248 -6.40 13.77 14.81
CA ASN A 248 -7.83 13.55 14.99
C ASN A 248 -8.09 12.67 16.23
N GLU A 249 -9.23 12.88 16.88
CA GLU A 249 -9.65 12.05 18.00
C GLU A 249 -9.79 10.58 17.57
N LYS A 250 -9.40 9.64 18.43
CA LYS A 250 -9.28 8.19 18.18
C LYS A 250 -8.08 7.76 17.33
N VAL A 251 -7.45 8.68 16.57
CA VAL A 251 -6.19 8.42 15.87
C VAL A 251 -5.02 8.82 16.78
N TYR A 252 -5.06 10.04 17.31
CA TYR A 252 -4.10 10.51 18.31
C TYR A 252 -4.78 11.41 19.35
N PRO A 253 -4.92 10.94 20.61
CA PRO A 253 -4.46 9.67 21.14
C PRO A 253 -5.26 8.47 20.62
N LYS A 254 -4.54 7.36 20.37
CA LYS A 254 -5.16 6.11 19.95
C LYS A 254 -5.91 5.51 21.13
N LYS A 255 -7.22 5.27 21.00
CA LYS A 255 -7.98 4.55 22.01
C LYS A 255 -7.58 3.07 22.00
N LEU A 256 -6.83 2.66 23.00
CA LEU A 256 -6.48 1.26 23.22
C LEU A 256 -7.57 0.53 24.03
N PHE A 257 -8.80 0.52 23.52
CA PHE A 257 -9.84 -0.32 24.09
C PHE A 257 -9.60 -1.78 23.73
N ARG A 258 -8.73 -2.43 24.44
CA ARG A 258 -8.75 -3.89 24.48
C ARG A 258 -9.85 -4.28 25.46
N LYS A 259 -10.92 -4.93 24.97
CA LYS A 259 -11.88 -5.62 25.84
C LYS A 259 -11.10 -6.63 26.66
N SER A 260 -10.97 -6.38 27.95
CA SER A 260 -10.27 -7.27 28.87
C SER A 260 -11.31 -7.97 29.73
N LEU A 261 -11.06 -9.24 30.00
CA LEU A 261 -11.87 -10.01 30.95
C LEU A 261 -11.62 -9.58 32.41
N ILE A 262 -10.54 -8.80 32.65
CA ILE A 262 -10.21 -8.31 33.99
C ILE A 262 -10.90 -6.96 34.19
N PRO A 263 -11.83 -6.83 35.14
CA PRO A 263 -12.47 -5.57 35.50
C PRO A 263 -11.49 -4.49 35.92
N TYR A 264 -11.90 -3.23 35.78
CA TYR A 264 -11.05 -2.07 36.09
C TYR A 264 -10.59 -2.05 37.57
N GLU A 265 -11.49 -2.36 38.51
CA GLU A 265 -11.21 -2.38 39.96
C GLU A 265 -10.14 -3.42 40.33
N LEU A 266 -10.20 -4.61 39.72
CA LEU A 266 -9.18 -5.63 39.90
C LEU A 266 -7.84 -5.21 39.29
N ARG A 267 -7.84 -4.54 38.16
CA ARG A 267 -6.60 -3.98 37.59
C ARG A 267 -5.96 -2.98 38.51
N GLN A 268 -6.76 -2.09 39.10
CA GLN A 268 -6.28 -1.10 40.05
C GLN A 268 -5.77 -1.76 41.32
N GLY A 269 -6.50 -2.71 41.90
CA GLY A 269 -6.12 -3.41 43.11
C GLY A 269 -4.81 -4.21 42.99
N TYR A 270 -4.61 -4.87 41.82
CA TYR A 270 -3.40 -5.63 41.53
C TYR A 270 -2.30 -4.82 40.84
N LYS A 271 -2.45 -3.48 40.71
CA LYS A 271 -1.49 -2.58 40.03
C LYS A 271 -1.20 -2.97 38.59
N ILE A 272 -2.16 -3.57 37.90
CA ILE A 272 -2.08 -3.86 36.46
C ILE A 272 -2.35 -2.56 35.69
N THR A 273 -1.63 -2.31 34.60
CA THR A 273 -1.77 -1.09 33.80
C THR A 273 -3.23 -0.83 33.42
N THR A 274 -3.77 0.30 33.87
CA THR A 274 -5.11 0.76 33.52
C THR A 274 -5.10 1.61 32.24
N PRO A 275 -6.26 1.79 31.55
CA PRO A 275 -6.36 2.69 30.41
C PRO A 275 -5.88 4.11 30.70
N ASP A 276 -6.13 4.64 31.90
CA ASP A 276 -5.74 6.00 32.28
C ASP A 276 -4.22 6.18 32.34
N VAL A 277 -3.50 5.16 32.80
CA VAL A 277 -2.02 5.17 32.77
C VAL A 277 -1.51 5.17 31.33
N GLN A 278 -2.14 4.41 30.43
CA GLN A 278 -1.78 4.41 29.02
C GLN A 278 -2.03 5.76 28.36
N GLU A 279 -3.19 6.39 28.61
CA GLU A 279 -3.49 7.73 28.12
C GLU A 279 -2.48 8.78 28.65
N SER A 280 -2.09 8.66 29.89
CA SER A 280 -1.07 9.53 30.50
C SER A 280 0.30 9.39 29.84
N ILE A 281 0.68 8.18 29.43
CA ILE A 281 1.92 7.92 28.69
C ILE A 281 1.88 8.58 27.30
N PHE A 282 0.77 8.48 26.56
CA PHE A 282 0.62 9.15 25.27
C PHE A 282 0.64 10.66 25.41
N ALA A 283 -0.01 11.21 26.43
CA ALA A 283 0.03 12.63 26.75
C ALA A 283 1.47 13.09 27.05
N TYR A 284 2.20 12.32 27.84
CA TYR A 284 3.60 12.60 28.15
C TYR A 284 4.46 12.64 26.88
N TYR A 285 4.34 11.67 25.96
CA TYR A 285 5.11 11.67 24.70
C TYR A 285 4.78 12.88 23.85
N PHE A 286 3.51 13.23 23.76
CA PHE A 286 3.07 14.40 23.01
C PHE A 286 3.67 15.69 23.54
N TYR A 287 3.47 15.98 24.84
CA TYR A 287 3.97 17.22 25.42
C TYR A 287 5.50 17.26 25.49
N ARG A 288 6.14 16.11 25.73
CA ARG A 288 7.60 16.02 25.72
C ARG A 288 8.20 16.36 24.37
N LEU A 289 7.58 15.90 23.28
CA LEU A 289 8.01 16.21 21.92
C LEU A 289 7.93 17.71 21.61
N LEU A 290 6.96 18.42 22.19
CA LEU A 290 6.76 19.84 21.96
C LEU A 290 7.72 20.72 22.77
N THR A 291 8.24 20.27 23.90
CA THR A 291 9.00 21.10 24.84
C THR A 291 10.22 21.75 24.25
N ARG A 292 10.90 21.13 23.30
CA ARG A 292 12.12 21.65 22.67
C ARG A 292 11.95 22.04 21.21
N ALA A 293 10.75 21.90 20.67
CA ALA A 293 10.47 22.27 19.29
C ALA A 293 10.37 23.80 19.15
N LYS A 294 11.01 24.34 18.12
CA LYS A 294 10.92 25.75 17.76
C LYS A 294 9.71 26.04 16.88
N ARG A 295 9.38 25.13 15.98
CA ARG A 295 8.24 25.21 15.06
C ARG A 295 7.46 23.89 15.09
N VAL A 296 6.16 23.98 15.27
CA VAL A 296 5.28 22.80 15.31
C VAL A 296 4.12 23.02 14.38
N PHE A 297 3.83 21.99 13.57
CA PHE A 297 2.70 21.96 12.66
C PHE A 297 1.84 20.76 12.99
N PHE A 298 0.56 21.02 13.21
CA PHE A 298 -0.45 20.00 13.42
C PHE A 298 -1.37 19.95 12.19
N VAL A 299 -1.56 18.76 11.65
CA VAL A 299 -2.46 18.56 10.52
C VAL A 299 -3.58 17.63 10.95
N TYR A 300 -4.81 18.06 10.79
CA TYR A 300 -5.99 17.25 11.11
C TYR A 300 -7.05 17.39 10.02
N ASP A 301 -7.92 16.39 9.94
CA ASP A 301 -9.05 16.38 9.02
C ASP A 301 -10.26 17.03 9.69
N SER A 302 -10.77 18.11 9.10
CA SER A 302 -11.91 18.88 9.61
C SER A 302 -13.23 18.57 8.92
N ARG A 303 -13.28 17.53 8.05
CA ARG A 303 -14.50 17.18 7.32
C ARG A 303 -15.62 16.79 8.27
N SER A 304 -16.82 17.34 8.04
CA SER A 304 -18.05 16.98 8.74
C SER A 304 -18.87 15.99 7.92
N GLY A 305 -19.19 14.80 8.50
CA GLY A 305 -19.98 13.76 7.81
C GLY A 305 -20.23 12.54 8.70
N GLU A 306 -20.88 11.52 8.17
CA GLU A 306 -20.96 10.20 8.81
C GLU A 306 -19.55 9.64 8.95
N GLY A 307 -19.07 9.53 10.19
CA GLY A 307 -17.67 9.22 10.51
C GLY A 307 -16.88 10.46 10.95
N LYS A 308 -17.54 11.43 11.60
CA LYS A 308 -16.97 12.70 12.08
C LYS A 308 -15.55 12.56 12.57
N SER A 309 -14.64 13.18 11.83
CA SER A 309 -13.25 13.30 12.24
C SER A 309 -13.14 14.51 13.16
N GLU A 310 -13.22 14.27 14.48
CA GLU A 310 -13.09 15.34 15.48
C GLU A 310 -11.61 15.69 15.66
N MET A 311 -11.35 16.97 15.92
CA MET A 311 -10.01 17.43 16.30
C MET A 311 -9.55 16.73 17.59
N SER A 312 -8.29 16.31 17.62
CA SER A 312 -7.67 15.68 18.79
C SER A 312 -7.85 16.53 20.06
N ARG A 313 -8.15 15.87 21.19
CA ARG A 313 -8.22 16.52 22.52
C ARG A 313 -6.95 17.29 22.86
N TYR A 314 -5.79 16.85 22.40
CA TYR A 314 -4.53 17.55 22.64
C TYR A 314 -4.47 18.90 21.91
N LEU A 315 -4.95 18.96 20.68
CA LEU A 315 -5.07 20.24 19.96
C LEU A 315 -6.08 21.16 20.62
N TYR A 316 -7.21 20.59 21.06
CA TYR A 316 -8.21 21.33 21.81
C TYR A 316 -7.64 21.94 23.09
N GLN A 317 -6.82 21.19 23.84
CA GLN A 317 -6.12 21.68 25.02
C GLN A 317 -5.13 22.80 24.66
N ILE A 318 -4.33 22.64 23.60
CA ILE A 318 -3.41 23.69 23.15
C ILE A 318 -4.17 24.97 22.78
N LYS A 319 -5.25 24.82 22.01
CA LYS A 319 -6.04 25.96 21.50
C LYS A 319 -6.74 26.72 22.62
N ASN A 320 -7.35 26.03 23.59
CA ASN A 320 -8.22 26.64 24.59
C ASN A 320 -7.58 26.85 25.96
N ILE A 321 -6.69 25.93 26.38
CA ILE A 321 -6.09 26.01 27.74
C ILE A 321 -4.78 26.78 27.68
N PHE A 322 -3.94 26.43 26.70
CA PHE A 322 -2.60 27.01 26.58
C PHE A 322 -2.52 28.27 25.68
N SER A 323 -3.64 28.66 25.03
CA SER A 323 -3.65 29.83 24.14
C SER A 323 -3.21 31.11 24.85
N LYS A 324 -3.54 31.28 26.13
CA LYS A 324 -3.13 32.43 26.95
C LYS A 324 -1.60 32.48 27.14
N THR A 325 -0.96 31.31 27.18
CA THR A 325 0.49 31.17 27.33
C THR A 325 1.25 31.37 26.03
N PHE A 326 0.71 30.84 24.93
CA PHE A 326 1.31 30.93 23.60
C PHE A 326 1.00 32.24 22.87
N GLY A 327 -0.05 32.97 23.32
CA GLY A 327 -0.44 34.25 22.75
C GLY A 327 -0.71 34.17 21.23
N ASN A 328 -0.31 35.20 20.48
CA ASN A 328 -0.53 35.31 19.03
C ASN A 328 0.38 34.40 18.17
N LYS A 329 1.06 33.43 18.78
CA LYS A 329 1.95 32.49 18.07
C LYS A 329 1.23 31.32 17.43
N LEU A 330 -0.08 31.15 17.71
CA LEU A 330 -0.89 30.07 17.15
C LEU A 330 -1.68 30.61 15.95
N SER A 331 -1.47 30.01 14.77
CA SER A 331 -2.23 30.32 13.57
C SER A 331 -2.94 29.05 13.06
N GLU A 332 -4.18 29.19 12.64
CA GLU A 332 -4.98 28.12 12.05
C GLU A 332 -5.23 28.44 10.58
N ILE A 333 -4.90 27.48 9.70
CA ILE A 333 -5.09 27.61 8.25
C ILE A 333 -5.96 26.44 7.81
N GLN A 334 -7.07 26.75 7.17
CA GLN A 334 -7.96 25.74 6.60
C GLN A 334 -7.72 25.63 5.10
N TYR A 335 -7.46 24.42 4.64
CA TYR A 335 -7.39 24.09 3.22
C TYR A 335 -8.65 23.35 2.81
N THR A 336 -9.34 23.86 1.81
CA THR A 336 -10.50 23.19 1.19
C THR A 336 -10.10 22.73 -0.21
N PHE A 337 -10.42 21.49 -0.53
CA PHE A 337 -10.30 20.96 -1.88
C PHE A 337 -11.66 21.07 -2.56
N ASP A 338 -11.77 21.92 -3.55
CA ASP A 338 -12.95 21.95 -4.41
C ASP A 338 -12.81 20.85 -5.47
N ILE A 339 -13.61 19.79 -5.31
CA ILE A 339 -13.64 18.66 -6.24
C ILE A 339 -14.41 19.02 -7.51
N SER A 340 -15.26 20.08 -7.45
CA SER A 340 -16.10 20.51 -8.59
C SER A 340 -15.31 21.18 -9.71
N GLN A 341 -14.13 21.69 -9.41
CA GLN A 341 -13.19 22.18 -10.41
C GLN A 341 -11.96 21.28 -10.42
N PRO A 342 -11.87 20.31 -11.34
CA PRO A 342 -10.58 19.67 -11.61
C PRO A 342 -9.65 20.81 -12.01
N LYS A 343 -8.73 21.21 -11.11
CA LYS A 343 -7.60 22.02 -11.54
C LYS A 343 -7.01 21.26 -12.71
N GLU A 344 -7.02 21.89 -13.88
CA GLU A 344 -6.29 21.39 -15.03
C GLU A 344 -4.91 21.04 -14.51
N ARG A 345 -4.66 19.77 -14.25
CA ARG A 345 -3.31 19.28 -14.19
C ARG A 345 -2.86 19.49 -15.61
N LEU A 346 -2.10 20.53 -15.84
CA LEU A 346 -1.23 20.63 -16.98
C LEU A 346 -0.33 19.38 -16.89
N PHE A 347 -0.82 18.25 -17.41
CA PHE A 347 0.06 17.25 -17.90
C PHE A 347 0.80 17.96 -19.01
N GLU A 348 2.05 18.35 -18.75
CA GLU A 348 2.96 18.57 -19.85
C GLU A 348 2.95 17.25 -20.61
N ILE A 349 2.16 17.23 -21.67
CA ILE A 349 2.19 16.14 -22.64
C ILE A 349 3.63 16.15 -23.12
N PRO A 350 4.41 15.10 -22.84
CA PRO A 350 5.79 15.06 -23.29
C PRO A 350 5.75 15.35 -24.80
N LYS A 351 6.55 16.32 -25.25
CA LYS A 351 6.61 16.67 -26.69
C LYS A 351 6.78 15.39 -27.46
N ILE A 352 5.71 14.95 -28.12
CA ILE A 352 5.69 13.71 -28.89
C ILE A 352 6.64 13.96 -30.03
N ASN A 353 7.71 13.17 -30.12
CA ASN A 353 8.63 13.19 -31.24
C ASN A 353 7.85 12.88 -32.52
N ASP A 354 8.22 13.52 -33.62
CA ASP A 354 7.53 13.42 -34.92
C ASP A 354 7.27 11.98 -35.44
N THR A 355 7.92 10.98 -34.85
CA THR A 355 7.73 9.57 -35.14
C THR A 355 6.44 8.95 -34.58
N ASP A 356 5.78 9.60 -33.60
CA ASP A 356 4.56 9.08 -32.96
C ASP A 356 3.26 9.73 -33.46
N LYS A 357 3.33 10.57 -34.49
CA LYS A 357 2.17 11.27 -35.07
C LYS A 357 1.07 10.34 -35.61
N GLY A 358 1.35 9.06 -35.81
CA GLY A 358 0.36 8.08 -36.30
C GLY A 358 -0.64 7.57 -35.25
N LYS A 359 -0.45 7.88 -33.95
CA LYS A 359 -1.30 7.36 -32.86
C LYS A 359 -2.22 8.41 -32.22
N ILE A 360 -2.13 9.67 -32.63
CA ILE A 360 -2.99 10.73 -32.11
C ILE A 360 -4.14 10.95 -33.07
N VAL A 361 -5.32 10.50 -32.71
CA VAL A 361 -6.56 10.88 -33.39
C VAL A 361 -6.95 12.28 -32.88
N GLN A 362 -6.58 13.34 -33.61
CA GLN A 362 -7.14 14.65 -33.38
C GLN A 362 -8.64 14.60 -33.70
N LYS A 363 -9.48 14.93 -32.74
CA LYS A 363 -10.91 15.11 -32.96
C LYS A 363 -11.11 16.45 -33.65
N ASP A 364 -10.95 16.47 -34.96
CA ASP A 364 -11.30 17.60 -35.80
C ASP A 364 -12.83 17.73 -35.94
N ASP A 365 -13.30 18.86 -36.48
CA ASP A 365 -14.72 19.12 -36.64
C ASP A 365 -15.44 18.08 -37.49
N ALA A 366 -14.75 17.43 -38.42
CA ALA A 366 -15.30 16.37 -39.29
C ALA A 366 -15.62 15.10 -38.45
N ILE A 367 -14.70 14.69 -37.58
CA ILE A 367 -14.89 13.56 -36.67
C ILE A 367 -15.98 13.88 -35.64
N LEU A 368 -16.02 15.12 -35.11
CA LEU A 368 -17.08 15.56 -34.21
C LEU A 368 -18.44 15.59 -34.88
N GLN A 369 -18.54 15.97 -36.16
CA GLN A 369 -19.79 15.89 -36.93
C GLN A 369 -20.23 14.44 -37.17
N GLN A 370 -19.29 13.53 -37.43
CA GLN A 370 -19.62 12.11 -37.55
C GLN A 370 -20.11 11.54 -36.20
N LEU A 371 -19.47 11.89 -35.09
CA LEU A 371 -19.91 11.49 -33.75
C LEU A 371 -21.29 12.05 -33.38
N ARG A 372 -21.61 13.29 -33.78
CA ARG A 372 -22.93 13.92 -33.56
C ARG A 372 -24.04 13.19 -34.27
N LYS A 373 -23.80 12.51 -35.42
CA LYS A 373 -24.81 11.70 -36.09
C LYS A 373 -25.32 10.53 -35.26
N TYR A 374 -24.55 10.10 -34.27
CA TYR A 374 -24.91 9.01 -33.36
C TYR A 374 -25.55 9.50 -32.03
N THR A 375 -25.46 10.78 -31.73
CA THR A 375 -26.01 11.36 -30.49
C THR A 375 -27.39 12.03 -30.71
N THR A 376 -27.77 12.37 -31.93
CA THR A 376 -29.08 12.91 -32.25
C THR A 376 -30.06 11.76 -32.48
N GLN A 377 -31.25 11.83 -31.84
CA GLN A 377 -32.32 10.87 -32.08
C GLN A 377 -32.69 10.87 -33.58
N PRO A 378 -32.70 9.73 -34.24
CA PRO A 378 -33.06 9.68 -35.65
C PRO A 378 -34.54 10.02 -35.82
N VAL A 379 -34.81 10.94 -36.73
CA VAL A 379 -36.16 11.37 -37.11
C VAL A 379 -36.91 10.26 -37.88
N ASP A 380 -36.22 9.29 -38.42
CA ASP A 380 -36.77 8.14 -39.14
C ASP A 380 -36.23 6.82 -38.53
N GLY A 381 -37.03 6.09 -37.85
CA GLY A 381 -37.05 4.75 -37.34
C GLY A 381 -35.82 3.80 -37.36
N ASN A 382 -34.73 4.17 -38.03
CA ASN A 382 -33.49 3.41 -38.10
C ASN A 382 -32.53 3.79 -36.94
N LYS A 383 -32.63 3.07 -35.82
CA LYS A 383 -31.73 3.22 -34.69
C LYS A 383 -30.33 2.71 -34.99
N GLN A 384 -29.39 3.60 -35.26
CA GLN A 384 -27.97 3.23 -35.27
C GLN A 384 -27.43 3.32 -33.83
N TYR A 385 -27.17 2.19 -33.21
CA TYR A 385 -26.54 2.12 -31.90
C TYR A 385 -25.04 1.80 -32.06
N PHE A 386 -24.19 2.43 -31.25
CA PHE A 386 -22.84 1.95 -31.06
C PHE A 386 -22.91 0.56 -30.40
N SER A 387 -22.47 -0.46 -31.08
CA SER A 387 -22.23 -1.75 -30.43
C SER A 387 -21.01 -1.65 -29.50
N ALA A 388 -21.00 -2.43 -28.42
CA ALA A 388 -19.84 -2.48 -27.50
C ALA A 388 -18.52 -2.79 -28.24
N SER A 389 -18.58 -3.55 -29.33
CA SER A 389 -17.43 -3.86 -30.19
C SER A 389 -16.98 -2.66 -31.05
N ALA A 390 -17.86 -1.73 -31.38
CA ALA A 390 -17.49 -0.50 -32.07
C ALA A 390 -16.79 0.49 -31.13
N ILE A 391 -17.21 0.57 -29.88
CA ILE A 391 -16.57 1.42 -28.85
C ILE A 391 -15.14 0.94 -28.57
N ASN A 392 -14.89 -0.38 -28.48
CA ASN A 392 -13.56 -0.95 -28.27
C ASN A 392 -12.55 -0.72 -29.41
N LYS A 393 -13.01 -0.31 -30.58
CA LYS A 393 -12.11 0.05 -31.70
C LYS A 393 -11.56 1.48 -31.61
N TYR A 394 -12.15 2.34 -30.76
CA TYR A 394 -11.82 3.76 -30.65
C TYR A 394 -11.36 4.20 -29.24
N ILE A 395 -11.27 3.26 -28.29
CA ILE A 395 -10.59 3.38 -27.01
C ILE A 395 -9.27 2.60 -27.06
#